data_73a30cd72dceff8d69b16072668cd8f8
#
_entry.id   73a30cd72dceff8d69b16072668cd8f8
#
_cell.length_a   1.000
_cell.length_b   1.000
_cell.length_c   1.000
_cell.angle_alpha   90.00
_cell.angle_beta   90.00
_cell.angle_gamma   90.00
#
_symmetry.space_group_name_H-M   'P 1'
#
loop_
_entity.id
_entity.type
_entity.pdbx_description
1 polymer ?
#
loop_
_entity_poly.entity_id
_entity_poly.type
_entity_poly.pdbx_seq_one_letter_code
_entity_poly.pdbx_strand_id
1 'polypeptide(L)'
;AGLDAMGRVPWSINGPILDLVQEAWQQGGTWPDLPSLHDFEIREYEGDDPEAKELHGRRNAKLRRKNAELHSLRCDTTLKLDIAERFRNDAFYFPYNVDFRGRAYPLPPNLNHLGSDVCRAVLQFAEPKRLGGDGLYWLRVHLANLFGLAKRSLEERHQFALDRHADILDSFSDPMNGKQWWLEAEEPWQALACICELG
;
A
#
# COMPACT_ATOMS: atom_id res chain seq x y z
N ALA A 1 -17.73 -10.24 -23.09
CA ALA A 1 -17.29 -8.96 -23.67
C ALA A 1 -16.66 -8.03 -22.64
N GLY A 2 -17.33 -7.67 -21.50
CA GLY A 2 -16.77 -6.76 -20.48
C GLY A 2 -15.56 -7.34 -19.75
N LEU A 3 -15.65 -8.57 -19.26
CA LEU A 3 -14.53 -9.26 -18.60
C LEU A 3 -13.32 -9.45 -19.52
N ASP A 4 -13.58 -9.75 -20.79
CA ASP A 4 -12.50 -9.90 -21.78
C ASP A 4 -11.77 -8.58 -22.02
N ALA A 5 -12.48 -7.46 -22.02
CA ALA A 5 -11.88 -6.13 -22.16
C ALA A 5 -10.97 -5.82 -20.95
N MET A 6 -11.44 -6.09 -19.74
CA MET A 6 -10.63 -5.91 -18.50
C MET A 6 -9.42 -6.86 -18.49
N GLY A 7 -9.62 -8.13 -18.86
CA GLY A 7 -8.57 -9.14 -18.86
C GLY A 7 -7.50 -8.93 -19.94
N ARG A 8 -7.71 -8.05 -20.91
CA ARG A 8 -6.72 -7.69 -21.95
C ARG A 8 -5.86 -6.48 -21.59
N VAL A 9 -6.13 -5.83 -20.44
CA VAL A 9 -5.34 -4.71 -19.98
C VAL A 9 -4.01 -5.24 -19.43
N PRO A 10 -2.86 -4.87 -20.04
CA PRO A 10 -1.57 -5.30 -19.54
C PRO A 10 -1.17 -4.47 -18.31
N TRP A 11 -0.69 -5.14 -17.30
CA TRP A 11 -0.15 -4.57 -16.06
C TRP A 11 1.34 -4.85 -15.97
N SER A 12 2.04 -4.03 -15.20
CA SER A 12 3.43 -4.22 -14.83
C SER A 12 3.66 -3.83 -13.38
N ILE A 13 4.81 -4.19 -12.86
CA ILE A 13 5.23 -3.76 -11.52
C ILE A 13 5.85 -2.37 -11.61
N ASN A 14 5.46 -1.49 -10.69
CA ASN A 14 6.12 -0.21 -10.46
C ASN A 14 7.42 -0.49 -9.69
N GLY A 15 8.53 -0.73 -10.41
CA GLY A 15 9.81 -1.11 -9.85
C GLY A 15 10.33 -0.14 -8.79
N PRO A 16 10.39 1.18 -9.05
CA PRO A 16 10.80 2.18 -8.06
C PRO A 16 10.02 2.10 -6.73
N ILE A 17 8.70 1.96 -6.80
CA ILE A 17 7.87 1.83 -5.58
C ILE A 17 8.12 0.49 -4.90
N LEU A 18 8.28 -0.61 -5.66
CA LEU A 18 8.61 -1.91 -5.07
C LEU A 18 9.93 -1.86 -4.33
N ASP A 19 10.96 -1.18 -4.85
CA ASP A 19 12.27 -1.03 -4.20
C ASP A 19 12.11 -0.30 -2.85
N LEU A 20 11.35 0.79 -2.80
CA LEU A 20 11.09 1.53 -1.56
C LEU A 20 10.29 0.71 -0.54
N VAL A 21 9.30 -0.06 -0.99
CA VAL A 21 8.53 -0.97 -0.11
C VAL A 21 9.44 -2.07 0.46
N GLN A 22 10.32 -2.64 -0.35
CA GLN A 22 11.27 -3.66 0.09
C GLN A 22 12.29 -3.09 1.08
N GLU A 23 12.79 -1.86 0.85
CA GLU A 23 13.66 -1.16 1.79
C GLU A 23 12.95 -0.92 3.13
N ALA A 24 11.73 -0.37 3.12
CA ALA A 24 10.91 -0.18 4.31
C ALA A 24 10.63 -1.49 5.06
N TRP A 25 10.40 -2.58 4.32
CA TRP A 25 10.23 -3.92 4.88
C TRP A 25 11.49 -4.40 5.59
N GLN A 26 12.67 -4.25 4.97
CA GLN A 26 13.96 -4.64 5.54
C GLN A 26 14.33 -3.82 6.78
N GLN A 27 13.90 -2.56 6.87
CA GLN A 27 14.10 -1.68 8.03
C GLN A 27 13.26 -2.04 9.26
N GLY A 28 12.44 -3.08 9.22
CA GLY A 28 11.67 -3.57 10.36
C GLY A 28 10.15 -3.53 10.20
N GLY A 29 9.64 -3.09 9.05
CA GLY A 29 8.22 -3.18 8.70
C GLY A 29 7.29 -2.29 9.53
N THR A 30 7.75 -1.20 10.13
CA THR A 30 6.90 -0.28 10.92
C THR A 30 6.25 0.83 10.09
N TRP A 31 6.28 0.70 8.78
CA TRP A 31 5.69 1.62 7.82
C TRP A 31 4.20 1.30 7.59
N PRO A 32 3.40 2.26 7.12
CA PRO A 32 1.99 2.02 6.80
C PRO A 32 1.80 0.78 5.93
N ASP A 33 0.75 0.01 6.18
CA ASP A 33 0.40 -1.23 5.48
C ASP A 33 1.48 -2.34 5.52
N LEU A 34 2.58 -2.16 6.28
CA LEU A 34 3.60 -3.17 6.51
C LEU A 34 3.59 -3.61 7.98
N PRO A 35 3.48 -4.93 8.26
CA PRO A 35 3.49 -5.42 9.64
C PRO A 35 4.89 -5.32 10.24
N SER A 36 5.00 -5.04 11.55
CA SER A 36 6.27 -5.07 12.26
C SER A 36 6.97 -6.42 12.14
N LEU A 37 8.29 -6.43 11.90
CA LEU A 37 9.11 -7.64 11.91
C LEU A 37 9.40 -8.16 13.31
N HIS A 38 9.13 -7.38 14.35
CA HIS A 38 9.38 -7.73 15.74
C HIS A 38 8.11 -8.18 16.45
N ASP A 39 8.25 -9.25 17.22
CA ASP A 39 7.18 -9.73 18.08
C ASP A 39 7.04 -8.84 19.33
N PHE A 40 5.83 -8.81 19.88
CA PHE A 40 5.62 -8.26 21.21
C PHE A 40 6.32 -9.14 22.24
N GLU A 41 7.10 -8.51 23.14
CA GLU A 41 7.80 -9.22 24.21
C GLU A 41 6.80 -9.83 25.20
N ILE A 42 6.98 -11.11 25.49
CA ILE A 42 6.21 -11.86 26.48
C ILE A 42 7.13 -12.07 27.67
N ARG A 43 6.79 -11.49 28.81
CA ARG A 43 7.56 -11.63 30.06
C ARG A 43 6.86 -12.58 31.00
N GLU A 44 7.63 -13.35 31.76
CA GLU A 44 7.10 -14.16 32.84
C GLU A 44 6.78 -13.30 34.06
N TYR A 45 5.82 -13.73 34.86
CA TYR A 45 5.48 -13.07 36.13
C TYR A 45 6.34 -13.64 37.24
N GLU A 46 7.14 -12.81 37.88
CA GLU A 46 8.09 -13.21 38.94
C GLU A 46 7.54 -12.96 40.37
N GLY A 47 6.30 -12.49 40.52
CA GLY A 47 5.70 -12.21 41.82
C GLY A 47 4.90 -13.39 42.39
N ASP A 48 4.52 -13.30 43.70
CA ASP A 48 3.78 -14.33 44.42
C ASP A 48 2.26 -14.05 44.52
N ASP A 49 1.79 -12.89 44.04
CA ASP A 49 0.37 -12.52 44.09
C ASP A 49 -0.45 -13.32 43.04
N PRO A 50 -1.44 -14.14 43.47
CA PRO A 50 -2.24 -14.95 42.54
C PRO A 50 -3.10 -14.12 41.58
N GLU A 51 -3.66 -12.99 42.02
CA GLU A 51 -4.51 -12.15 41.17
C GLU A 51 -3.68 -11.46 40.10
N ALA A 52 -2.52 -10.92 40.46
CA ALA A 52 -1.58 -10.33 39.52
C ALA A 52 -1.04 -11.35 38.52
N LYS A 53 -0.79 -12.60 38.96
CA LYS A 53 -0.37 -13.71 38.11
C LYS A 53 -1.44 -14.06 37.06
N GLU A 54 -2.70 -14.10 37.46
CA GLU A 54 -3.80 -14.36 36.54
C GLU A 54 -3.94 -13.25 35.50
N LEU A 55 -3.91 -11.98 35.93
CA LEU A 55 -3.98 -10.81 35.05
C LEU A 55 -2.82 -10.81 34.03
N HIS A 56 -1.60 -11.11 34.51
CA HIS A 56 -0.42 -11.22 33.68
C HIS A 56 -0.54 -12.36 32.67
N GLY A 57 -1.08 -13.50 33.09
CA GLY A 57 -1.40 -14.64 32.21
C GLY A 57 -2.36 -14.26 31.09
N ARG A 58 -3.44 -13.52 31.40
CA ARG A 58 -4.39 -13.01 30.39
C ARG A 58 -3.74 -12.04 29.43
N ARG A 59 -2.87 -11.14 29.93
CA ARG A 59 -2.09 -10.21 29.09
C ARG A 59 -1.17 -10.99 28.12
N ASN A 60 -0.43 -11.96 28.62
CA ASN A 60 0.46 -12.79 27.82
C ASN A 60 -0.28 -13.62 26.75
N ALA A 61 -1.46 -14.14 27.08
CA ALA A 61 -2.31 -14.83 26.11
C ALA A 61 -2.73 -13.89 24.96
N LYS A 62 -3.09 -12.64 25.27
CA LYS A 62 -3.38 -11.62 24.26
C LYS A 62 -2.16 -11.27 23.39
N LEU A 63 -0.96 -11.18 23.99
CA LEU A 63 0.28 -10.91 23.25
C LEU A 63 0.65 -12.09 22.34
N ARG A 64 0.53 -13.34 22.81
CA ARG A 64 0.74 -14.54 21.96
C ARG A 64 -0.18 -14.53 20.74
N ARG A 65 -1.46 -14.19 20.94
CA ARG A 65 -2.40 -14.08 19.82
C ARG A 65 -1.99 -12.99 18.83
N LYS A 66 -1.59 -11.82 19.32
CA LYS A 66 -1.09 -10.74 18.44
C LYS A 66 0.15 -11.14 17.67
N ASN A 67 1.09 -11.87 18.29
CA ASN A 67 2.28 -12.36 17.61
C ASN A 67 1.94 -13.38 16.53
N ALA A 68 0.95 -14.26 16.77
CA ALA A 68 0.46 -15.18 15.75
C ALA A 68 -0.21 -14.43 14.56
N GLU A 69 -0.99 -13.39 14.85
CA GLU A 69 -1.57 -12.50 13.83
C GLU A 69 -0.47 -11.79 13.02
N LEU A 70 0.55 -11.21 13.69
CA LEU A 70 1.71 -10.60 13.04
C LEU A 70 2.47 -11.59 12.16
N HIS A 71 2.67 -12.82 12.63
CA HIS A 71 3.33 -13.86 11.84
C HIS A 71 2.58 -14.14 10.53
N SER A 72 1.26 -14.27 10.60
CA SER A 72 0.42 -14.47 9.41
C SER A 72 0.50 -13.28 8.44
N LEU A 73 0.48 -12.05 8.96
CA LEU A 73 0.62 -10.84 8.15
C LEU A 73 1.99 -10.75 7.48
N ARG A 74 3.07 -11.13 8.18
CA ARG A 74 4.43 -11.19 7.61
C ARG A 74 4.52 -12.19 6.46
N CYS A 75 3.96 -13.39 6.65
CA CYS A 75 3.91 -14.40 5.59
C CYS A 75 3.16 -13.89 4.35
N ASP A 76 2.02 -13.24 4.54
CA ASP A 76 1.22 -12.65 3.48
C ASP A 76 1.99 -11.53 2.75
N THR A 77 2.63 -10.62 3.51
CA THR A 77 3.45 -9.53 2.94
C THR A 77 4.63 -10.08 2.15
N THR A 78 5.38 -11.04 2.72
CA THR A 78 6.52 -11.68 2.03
C THR A 78 6.06 -12.30 0.71
N LEU A 79 4.95 -13.04 0.72
CA LEU A 79 4.41 -13.67 -0.49
C LEU A 79 4.04 -12.63 -1.56
N LYS A 80 3.42 -11.52 -1.16
CA LYS A 80 3.06 -10.42 -2.08
C LYS A 80 4.30 -9.78 -2.70
N LEU A 81 5.32 -9.50 -1.90
CA LEU A 81 6.57 -8.92 -2.37
C LEU A 81 7.34 -9.89 -3.28
N ASP A 82 7.37 -11.17 -2.96
CA ASP A 82 7.99 -12.21 -3.79
C ASP A 82 7.29 -12.34 -5.16
N ILE A 83 5.95 -12.26 -5.18
CA ILE A 83 5.19 -12.24 -6.44
C ILE A 83 5.51 -10.98 -7.24
N ALA A 84 5.51 -9.80 -6.61
CA ALA A 84 5.85 -8.56 -7.28
C ALA A 84 7.27 -8.61 -7.88
N GLU A 85 8.26 -9.09 -7.11
CA GLU A 85 9.63 -9.25 -7.58
C GLU A 85 9.74 -10.21 -8.76
N ARG A 86 9.02 -11.33 -8.73
CA ARG A 86 9.01 -12.30 -9.82
C ARG A 86 8.50 -11.72 -11.15
N PHE A 87 7.54 -10.79 -11.07
CA PHE A 87 6.94 -10.14 -12.24
C PHE A 87 7.52 -8.75 -12.53
N ARG A 88 8.61 -8.36 -11.88
CA ARG A 88 9.21 -7.01 -11.96
C ARG A 88 9.41 -6.52 -13.39
N ASN A 89 9.85 -7.39 -14.29
CA ASN A 89 10.22 -7.04 -15.64
C ASN A 89 9.24 -7.57 -16.70
N ASP A 90 8.12 -8.15 -16.26
CA ASP A 90 7.14 -8.78 -17.14
C ASP A 90 5.85 -7.97 -17.21
N ALA A 91 5.24 -7.94 -18.39
CA ALA A 91 3.85 -7.54 -18.52
C ALA A 91 2.94 -8.74 -18.22
N PHE A 92 1.93 -8.54 -17.39
CA PHE A 92 0.99 -9.59 -17.00
C PHE A 92 -0.45 -9.11 -17.07
N TYR A 93 -1.39 -10.05 -16.95
CA TYR A 93 -2.81 -9.80 -17.11
C TYR A 93 -3.59 -10.38 -15.92
N PHE A 94 -4.63 -9.69 -15.47
CA PHE A 94 -5.54 -10.22 -14.47
C PHE A 94 -6.71 -10.93 -15.14
N PRO A 95 -6.90 -12.24 -14.92
CA PRO A 95 -8.18 -12.88 -15.23
C PRO A 95 -9.24 -12.44 -14.22
N TYR A 96 -10.49 -12.26 -14.68
CA TYR A 96 -11.60 -11.79 -13.85
C TYR A 96 -12.73 -12.82 -13.80
N ASN A 97 -13.45 -12.80 -12.68
CA ASN A 97 -14.73 -13.49 -12.52
C ASN A 97 -15.81 -12.49 -12.07
N VAL A 98 -17.05 -12.89 -12.22
CA VAL A 98 -18.22 -12.10 -11.78
C VAL A 98 -18.91 -12.80 -10.64
N ASP A 99 -19.19 -12.09 -9.55
CA ASP A 99 -19.99 -12.59 -8.45
C ASP A 99 -21.50 -12.64 -8.83
N PHE A 100 -22.31 -13.22 -7.94
CA PHE A 100 -23.77 -13.33 -8.14
C PHE A 100 -24.51 -11.98 -8.18
N ARG A 101 -23.84 -10.87 -7.82
CA ARG A 101 -24.35 -9.49 -7.90
C ARG A 101 -23.89 -8.78 -9.17
N GLY A 102 -23.15 -9.45 -10.07
CA GLY A 102 -22.64 -8.86 -11.30
C GLY A 102 -21.37 -8.01 -11.12
N ARG A 103 -20.65 -8.12 -9.99
CA ARG A 103 -19.40 -7.40 -9.74
C ARG A 103 -18.22 -8.22 -10.26
N ALA A 104 -17.31 -7.56 -10.99
CA ALA A 104 -16.09 -8.17 -11.49
C ALA A 104 -14.98 -8.11 -10.44
N TYR A 105 -14.30 -9.23 -10.23
CA TYR A 105 -13.15 -9.37 -9.34
C TYR A 105 -11.97 -10.02 -10.06
N PRO A 106 -10.72 -9.56 -9.84
CA PRO A 106 -9.54 -10.28 -10.29
C PRO A 106 -9.45 -11.61 -9.55
N LEU A 107 -9.04 -12.67 -10.24
CA LEU A 107 -8.89 -14.01 -9.66
C LEU A 107 -7.64 -14.19 -8.78
N PRO A 108 -6.46 -13.59 -9.09
CA PRO A 108 -5.28 -13.74 -8.24
C PRO A 108 -5.53 -13.16 -6.84
N PRO A 109 -5.36 -13.96 -5.76
CA PRO A 109 -5.76 -13.54 -4.40
C PRO A 109 -4.74 -12.63 -3.70
N ASN A 110 -3.45 -12.77 -4.01
CA ASN A 110 -2.40 -12.18 -3.19
C ASN A 110 -2.00 -10.77 -3.66
N LEU A 111 -1.76 -10.59 -4.96
CA LEU A 111 -1.37 -9.31 -5.55
C LEU A 111 -2.34 -8.92 -6.65
N ASN A 112 -3.17 -7.91 -6.41
CA ASN A 112 -4.11 -7.38 -7.39
C ASN A 112 -4.50 -5.93 -7.05
N HIS A 113 -5.15 -5.25 -7.99
CA HIS A 113 -5.55 -3.84 -7.87
C HIS A 113 -6.75 -3.57 -6.94
N LEU A 114 -7.33 -4.59 -6.29
CA LEU A 114 -8.33 -4.47 -5.22
C LEU A 114 -7.72 -4.76 -3.84
N GLY A 115 -6.41 -4.99 -3.78
CA GLY A 115 -5.68 -5.26 -2.55
C GLY A 115 -5.46 -4.02 -1.68
N SER A 116 -4.57 -4.17 -0.70
CA SER A 116 -4.17 -3.10 0.21
C SER A 116 -3.41 -1.97 -0.49
N ASP A 117 -3.09 -0.92 0.23
CA ASP A 117 -2.36 0.25 -0.29
C ASP A 117 -1.05 -0.14 -0.98
N VAL A 118 -0.19 -0.94 -0.32
CA VAL A 118 1.04 -1.47 -0.93
C VAL A 118 0.76 -2.25 -2.21
N CYS A 119 -0.25 -3.15 -2.20
CA CYS A 119 -0.58 -3.95 -3.39
C CYS A 119 -0.96 -3.10 -4.59
N ARG A 120 -1.68 -2.00 -4.36
CA ARG A 120 -2.13 -1.08 -5.40
C ARG A 120 -1.00 -0.18 -5.89
N ALA A 121 -0.15 0.27 -4.97
CA ALA A 121 0.98 1.15 -5.27
C ALA A 121 2.06 0.49 -6.13
N VAL A 122 2.31 -0.81 -5.93
CA VAL A 122 3.30 -1.57 -6.72
C VAL A 122 2.79 -2.02 -8.09
N LEU A 123 1.54 -1.72 -8.43
CA LEU A 123 0.94 -2.04 -9.71
C LEU A 123 0.77 -0.78 -10.57
N GLN A 124 1.11 -0.90 -11.85
CA GLN A 124 0.87 0.13 -12.86
C GLN A 124 0.42 -0.50 -14.18
N PHE A 125 -0.17 0.32 -15.05
CA PHE A 125 -0.43 -0.13 -16.42
C PHE A 125 0.89 -0.29 -17.19
N ALA A 126 1.05 -1.40 -17.91
CA ALA A 126 2.28 -1.69 -18.66
C ALA A 126 2.48 -0.76 -19.88
N GLU A 127 1.39 -0.21 -20.42
CA GLU A 127 1.44 0.70 -21.55
C GLU A 127 1.34 2.15 -21.10
N PRO A 128 2.43 2.92 -21.08
CA PRO A 128 2.40 4.32 -20.75
C PRO A 128 1.65 5.11 -21.84
N LYS A 129 0.91 6.13 -21.42
CA LYS A 129 0.22 7.05 -22.34
C LYS A 129 0.59 8.49 -22.02
N ARG A 130 0.64 9.33 -23.06
CA ARG A 130 0.83 10.76 -22.85
C ARG A 130 -0.33 11.35 -22.06
N LEU A 131 -0.03 12.19 -21.08
CA LEU A 131 -1.03 12.83 -20.21
C LEU A 131 -2.07 13.67 -20.96
N GLY A 132 -1.73 14.21 -22.14
CA GLY A 132 -2.59 15.17 -22.83
C GLY A 132 -2.70 16.51 -22.09
N GLY A 133 -3.60 17.40 -22.54
CA GLY A 133 -3.77 18.73 -21.98
C GLY A 133 -4.24 18.76 -20.53
N ASP A 134 -5.12 17.83 -20.16
CA ASP A 134 -5.76 17.80 -18.83
C ASP A 134 -5.18 16.72 -17.89
N GLY A 135 -4.23 15.90 -18.38
CA GLY A 135 -3.73 14.77 -17.61
C GLY A 135 -3.09 15.18 -16.28
N LEU A 136 -2.28 16.23 -16.28
CA LEU A 136 -1.66 16.76 -15.07
C LEU A 136 -2.70 17.28 -14.05
N TYR A 137 -3.79 17.90 -14.52
CA TYR A 137 -4.91 18.29 -13.66
C TYR A 137 -5.50 17.08 -12.95
N TRP A 138 -5.76 16.00 -13.68
CA TRP A 138 -6.36 14.78 -13.10
C TRP A 138 -5.42 14.02 -12.17
N LEU A 139 -4.10 14.02 -12.41
CA LEU A 139 -3.12 13.48 -11.46
C LEU A 139 -3.13 14.24 -10.14
N ARG A 140 -3.20 15.59 -10.19
CA ARG A 140 -3.31 16.43 -8.99
C ARG A 140 -4.59 16.17 -8.22
N VAL A 141 -5.72 16.03 -8.92
CA VAL A 141 -7.01 15.66 -8.32
C VAL A 141 -6.92 14.26 -7.70
N HIS A 142 -6.24 13.33 -8.36
CA HIS A 142 -6.03 11.97 -7.84
C HIS A 142 -5.17 11.98 -6.57
N LEU A 143 -4.07 12.73 -6.54
CA LEU A 143 -3.26 12.88 -5.33
C LEU A 143 -4.10 13.35 -4.13
N ALA A 144 -4.93 14.37 -4.32
CA ALA A 144 -5.82 14.85 -3.26
C ALA A 144 -6.83 13.78 -2.79
N ASN A 145 -7.30 12.90 -3.69
CA ASN A 145 -8.15 11.78 -3.31
C ASN A 145 -7.43 10.80 -2.37
N LEU A 146 -6.15 10.53 -2.64
CA LEU A 146 -5.31 9.65 -1.83
C LEU A 146 -5.03 10.25 -0.43
N PHE A 147 -5.12 11.57 -0.31
CA PHE A 147 -5.10 12.30 0.98
C PHE A 147 -6.49 12.41 1.64
N GLY A 148 -7.50 11.67 1.18
CA GLY A 148 -8.84 11.65 1.80
C GLY A 148 -9.75 12.79 1.39
N LEU A 149 -9.37 13.64 0.43
CA LEU A 149 -10.14 14.82 0.03
C LEU A 149 -11.19 14.53 -1.06
N ALA A 150 -11.54 13.27 -1.29
CA ALA A 150 -12.45 12.86 -2.38
C ALA A 150 -13.85 13.52 -2.33
N LYS A 151 -14.27 14.04 -1.18
CA LYS A 151 -15.56 14.75 -0.99
C LYS A 151 -15.49 16.25 -1.34
N ARG A 152 -14.29 16.80 -1.55
CA ARG A 152 -14.10 18.18 -1.96
C ARG A 152 -14.40 18.37 -3.44
N SER A 153 -14.62 19.60 -3.88
CA SER A 153 -14.77 19.92 -5.30
C SER A 153 -13.50 19.57 -6.10
N LEU A 154 -13.61 19.41 -7.40
CA LEU A 154 -12.46 19.13 -8.27
C LEU A 154 -11.41 20.24 -8.19
N GLU A 155 -11.87 21.50 -8.13
CA GLU A 155 -10.99 22.66 -8.03
C GLU A 155 -10.22 22.69 -6.71
N GLU A 156 -10.89 22.45 -5.56
CA GLU A 156 -10.22 22.37 -4.26
C GLU A 156 -9.16 21.25 -4.23
N ARG A 157 -9.45 20.11 -4.85
CA ARG A 157 -8.50 18.99 -4.95
C ARG A 157 -7.30 19.33 -5.83
N HIS A 158 -7.54 19.99 -6.96
CA HIS A 158 -6.47 20.47 -7.83
C HIS A 158 -5.59 21.49 -7.10
N GLN A 159 -6.20 22.47 -6.43
CA GLN A 159 -5.49 23.51 -5.67
C GLN A 159 -4.67 22.91 -4.52
N PHE A 160 -5.18 21.90 -3.82
CA PHE A 160 -4.43 21.19 -2.78
C PHE A 160 -3.06 20.72 -3.27
N ALA A 161 -2.99 20.09 -4.43
CA ALA A 161 -1.72 19.62 -4.97
C ALA A 161 -0.79 20.76 -5.40
N LEU A 162 -1.34 21.87 -5.89
CA LEU A 162 -0.57 23.09 -6.20
C LEU A 162 0.05 23.70 -4.94
N ASP A 163 -0.72 23.82 -3.87
CA ASP A 163 -0.27 24.39 -2.59
C ASP A 163 0.80 23.51 -1.92
N ARG A 164 0.84 22.22 -2.25
CA ARG A 164 1.79 21.22 -1.72
C ARG A 164 2.95 20.90 -2.65
N HIS A 165 3.20 21.72 -3.65
CA HIS A 165 4.24 21.48 -4.65
C HIS A 165 5.64 21.23 -4.03
N ALA A 166 6.01 22.00 -3.00
CA ALA A 166 7.30 21.80 -2.31
C ALA A 166 7.38 20.46 -1.56
N ASP A 167 6.27 20.00 -0.97
CA ASP A 167 6.19 18.72 -0.27
C ASP A 167 6.19 17.54 -1.26
N ILE A 168 5.57 17.73 -2.44
CA ILE A 168 5.62 16.78 -3.56
C ILE A 168 7.07 16.60 -4.04
N LEU A 169 7.80 17.70 -4.29
CA LEU A 169 9.20 17.64 -4.74
C LEU A 169 10.13 17.03 -3.69
N ASP A 170 9.93 17.32 -2.41
CA ASP A 170 10.69 16.72 -1.31
C ASP A 170 10.45 15.19 -1.26
N SER A 171 9.19 14.77 -1.29
CA SER A 171 8.81 13.35 -1.26
C SER A 171 9.28 12.59 -2.51
N PHE A 172 9.34 13.24 -3.68
CA PHE A 172 9.89 12.67 -4.91
C PHE A 172 11.41 12.49 -4.82
N SER A 173 12.12 13.50 -4.28
CA SER A 173 13.59 13.52 -4.26
C SER A 173 14.18 12.62 -3.19
N ASP A 174 13.57 12.54 -2.03
CA ASP A 174 14.02 11.71 -0.89
C ASP A 174 12.81 11.16 -0.10
N PRO A 175 12.13 10.14 -0.64
CA PRO A 175 10.89 9.63 -0.04
C PRO A 175 11.09 9.00 1.34
N MET A 176 12.28 8.45 1.62
CA MET A 176 12.53 7.70 2.85
C MET A 176 13.11 8.56 3.98
N ASN A 177 13.89 9.61 3.67
CA ASN A 177 14.61 10.40 4.68
C ASN A 177 14.27 11.89 4.64
N GLY A 178 13.50 12.35 3.65
CA GLY A 178 12.99 13.73 3.56
C GLY A 178 11.93 14.03 4.61
N LYS A 179 11.05 14.97 4.35
CA LYS A 179 9.95 15.32 5.27
C LYS A 179 8.92 14.20 5.43
N GLN A 180 8.90 13.24 4.50
CA GLN A 180 7.96 12.11 4.49
C GLN A 180 6.48 12.55 4.51
N TRP A 181 6.17 13.67 3.90
CA TRP A 181 4.81 14.21 3.86
C TRP A 181 3.78 13.23 3.28
N TRP A 182 4.20 12.38 2.34
CA TRP A 182 3.35 11.35 1.75
C TRP A 182 2.75 10.37 2.78
N LEU A 183 3.36 10.23 3.96
CA LEU A 183 2.84 9.40 5.06
C LEU A 183 1.58 9.96 5.71
N GLU A 184 1.25 11.24 5.48
CA GLU A 184 0.01 11.86 5.99
C GLU A 184 -1.22 11.47 5.14
N ALA A 185 -1.03 10.80 3.99
CA ALA A 185 -2.11 10.38 3.12
C ALA A 185 -2.94 9.22 3.75
N GLU A 186 -4.21 9.10 3.39
CA GLU A 186 -5.04 7.93 3.73
C GLU A 186 -4.51 6.65 3.06
N GLU A 187 -3.94 6.78 1.85
CA GLU A 187 -3.34 5.71 1.07
C GLU A 187 -1.87 6.09 0.74
N PRO A 188 -0.94 5.97 1.71
CA PRO A 188 0.40 6.57 1.61
C PRO A 188 1.24 6.04 0.43
N TRP A 189 1.28 4.74 0.21
CA TRP A 189 2.09 4.16 -0.86
C TRP A 189 1.57 4.52 -2.25
N GLN A 190 0.24 4.57 -2.43
CA GLN A 190 -0.36 5.06 -3.67
C GLN A 190 -0.11 6.56 -3.85
N ALA A 191 -0.13 7.36 -2.75
CA ALA A 191 0.21 8.77 -2.80
C ALA A 191 1.67 8.95 -3.26
N LEU A 192 2.61 8.15 -2.74
CA LEU A 192 4.00 8.18 -3.19
C LEU A 192 4.13 7.78 -4.67
N ALA A 193 3.42 6.74 -5.12
CA ALA A 193 3.38 6.37 -6.53
C ALA A 193 2.87 7.52 -7.42
N CYS A 194 1.80 8.20 -7.01
CA CYS A 194 1.26 9.37 -7.72
C CYS A 194 2.23 10.57 -7.70
N ILE A 195 2.96 10.78 -6.60
CA ILE A 195 4.00 11.82 -6.48
C ILE A 195 5.14 11.55 -7.48
N CYS A 196 5.55 10.29 -7.64
CA CYS A 196 6.57 9.92 -8.63
C CYS A 196 6.14 10.19 -10.09
N GLU A 197 4.85 10.20 -10.38
CA GLU A 197 4.31 10.58 -11.70
C GLU A 197 4.21 12.11 -11.90
N LEU A 198 4.23 12.88 -10.80
CA LEU A 198 4.11 14.33 -10.80
C LEU A 198 5.47 15.05 -10.81
N GLY A 199 6.54 14.39 -10.31
CA GLY A 199 7.92 14.91 -10.21
C GLY A 199 8.72 14.64 -11.45
#